data_685b506e06e613e24a501cbf38fa2032
#
_entry.id   685b506e06e613e24a501cbf38fa2032
#
_cell.length_a   1.000
_cell.length_b   1.000
_cell.length_c   1.000
_cell.angle_alpha   90.00
_cell.angle_beta   90.00
_cell.angle_gamma   90.00
#
_symmetry.space_group_name_H-M   'P 1'
#
loop_
_entity.id
_entity.type
_entity.pdbx_description
1 polymer ?
#
loop_
_entity_poly.entity_id
_entity_poly.type
_entity_poly.pdbx_seq_one_letter_code
_entity_poly.pdbx_strand_id
1 'polypeptide(L)'
;MSTELTIKVPNKAGQLAMISTALGDAKVNITGLSGSAMGSKGLIHVVVADKDAAKARRALKKAKLSVASDRKLLEIRMADKPGTLARVASRLGKGRVNVDSAYLVTTGKRSSTIGFGVKDARKAKKALGR
;
A
#
# COMPACT_ATOMS: atom_id res chain seq x y z
N MET A 1 8.14 -5.45 -7.55
CA MET A 1 7.60 -4.12 -7.21
C MET A 1 6.10 -4.13 -7.27
N SER A 2 5.50 -3.31 -6.47
CA SER A 2 4.05 -3.22 -6.41
C SER A 2 3.60 -1.76 -6.44
N THR A 3 2.31 -1.59 -6.67
CA THR A 3 1.69 -0.27 -6.79
C THR A 3 0.61 -0.15 -5.72
N GLU A 4 0.62 0.96 -5.00
CA GLU A 4 -0.39 1.30 -4.03
C GLU A 4 -1.43 2.21 -4.68
N LEU A 5 -2.69 1.84 -4.58
CA LEU A 5 -3.82 2.66 -5.02
C LEU A 5 -4.57 3.10 -3.77
N THR A 6 -4.76 4.40 -3.63
CA THR A 6 -5.50 4.97 -2.50
C THR A 6 -6.88 5.40 -2.99
N ILE A 7 -7.90 4.85 -2.38
CA ILE A 7 -9.28 5.07 -2.78
C ILE A 7 -10.03 5.78 -1.66
N LYS A 8 -10.64 6.93 -1.99
CA LYS A 8 -11.48 7.66 -1.06
C LYS A 8 -12.91 7.17 -1.20
N VAL A 9 -13.53 6.84 -0.08
CA VAL A 9 -14.91 6.36 -0.04
C VAL A 9 -15.65 7.00 1.12
N PRO A 10 -16.99 7.07 1.05
CA PRO A 10 -17.75 7.41 2.25
C PRO A 10 -17.59 6.29 3.29
N ASN A 11 -17.62 6.66 4.56
CA ASN A 11 -17.53 5.67 5.64
C ASN A 11 -18.90 5.03 5.86
N LYS A 12 -19.19 4.01 5.08
CA LYS A 12 -20.45 3.28 5.21
C LYS A 12 -20.28 1.83 4.74
N ALA A 13 -21.24 1.00 5.11
CA ALA A 13 -21.19 -0.41 4.76
C ALA A 13 -21.15 -0.62 3.25
N GLY A 14 -20.42 -1.64 2.81
CA GLY A 14 -20.38 -2.06 1.42
C GLY A 14 -19.24 -1.47 0.59
N GLN A 15 -18.50 -0.48 1.12
CA GLN A 15 -17.45 0.16 0.33
C GLN A 15 -16.30 -0.79 0.01
N LEU A 16 -15.86 -1.56 0.99
CA LEU A 16 -14.80 -2.54 0.74
C LEU A 16 -15.27 -3.62 -0.24
N ALA A 17 -16.54 -4.02 -0.14
CA ALA A 17 -17.11 -5.00 -1.07
C ALA A 17 -17.10 -4.48 -2.51
N MET A 18 -17.43 -3.20 -2.72
CA MET A 18 -17.40 -2.60 -4.05
C MET A 18 -16.00 -2.63 -4.66
N ILE A 19 -15.01 -2.26 -3.87
CA ILE A 19 -13.61 -2.25 -4.31
C ILE A 19 -13.14 -3.66 -4.64
N SER A 20 -13.37 -4.59 -3.72
CA SER A 20 -12.93 -5.98 -3.88
C SER A 20 -13.60 -6.66 -5.08
N THR A 21 -14.89 -6.40 -5.28
CA THR A 21 -15.63 -6.97 -6.40
C THR A 21 -15.12 -6.41 -7.74
N ALA A 22 -14.92 -5.09 -7.81
CA ALA A 22 -14.41 -4.48 -9.04
C ALA A 22 -13.05 -5.08 -9.44
N LEU A 23 -12.15 -5.24 -8.48
CA LEU A 23 -10.82 -5.79 -8.76
C LEU A 23 -10.88 -7.28 -9.04
N GLY A 24 -11.70 -8.02 -8.30
CA GLY A 24 -11.87 -9.46 -8.51
C GLY A 24 -12.44 -9.79 -9.89
N ASP A 25 -13.46 -9.03 -10.32
CA ASP A 25 -14.06 -9.22 -11.63
C ASP A 25 -13.06 -8.94 -12.75
N ALA A 26 -12.11 -8.04 -12.52
CA ALA A 26 -11.06 -7.72 -13.48
C ALA A 26 -9.86 -8.68 -13.41
N LYS A 27 -9.95 -9.70 -12.56
CA LYS A 27 -8.86 -10.66 -12.36
C LYS A 27 -7.59 -10.04 -11.78
N VAL A 28 -7.74 -9.04 -10.93
CA VAL A 28 -6.63 -8.38 -10.24
C VAL A 28 -6.54 -8.95 -8.83
N ASN A 29 -5.39 -9.50 -8.49
CA ASN A 29 -5.14 -9.99 -7.14
C ASN A 29 -4.67 -8.86 -6.23
N ILE A 30 -5.29 -8.73 -5.06
CA ILE A 30 -4.89 -7.76 -4.05
C ILE A 30 -3.81 -8.41 -3.19
N THR A 31 -2.62 -7.81 -3.16
CA THR A 31 -1.49 -8.35 -2.40
C THR A 31 -1.28 -7.65 -1.06
N GLY A 32 -1.88 -6.50 -0.86
CA GLY A 32 -1.83 -5.76 0.39
C GLY A 32 -3.06 -4.89 0.52
N LEU A 33 -3.46 -4.63 1.75
CA LEU A 33 -4.70 -3.92 2.02
C LEU A 33 -4.62 -3.21 3.36
N SER A 34 -5.07 -1.98 3.40
CA SER A 34 -5.35 -1.32 4.67
C SER A 34 -6.52 -0.37 4.47
N GLY A 35 -7.29 -0.18 5.53
CA GLY A 35 -8.42 0.72 5.49
C GLY A 35 -8.56 1.44 6.81
N SER A 36 -8.95 2.69 6.74
CA SER A 36 -9.22 3.49 7.93
C SER A 36 -10.33 4.47 7.62
N ALA A 37 -11.01 4.91 8.67
CA ALA A 37 -12.08 5.88 8.55
C ALA A 37 -11.86 7.00 9.55
N MET A 38 -12.26 8.21 9.16
CA MET A 38 -12.27 9.35 10.03
C MET A 38 -13.59 10.08 9.79
N GLY A 39 -14.52 9.97 10.73
CA GLY A 39 -15.86 10.54 10.61
C GLY A 39 -16.61 9.91 9.43
N SER A 40 -17.06 10.75 8.52
CA SER A 40 -17.87 10.31 7.37
C SER A 40 -17.04 9.85 6.17
N LYS A 41 -15.71 9.88 6.28
CA LYS A 41 -14.81 9.55 5.16
C LYS A 41 -13.95 8.34 5.49
N GLY A 42 -13.64 7.57 4.46
CA GLY A 42 -12.72 6.45 4.57
C GLY A 42 -11.64 6.52 3.51
N LEU A 43 -10.49 5.94 3.84
CA LEU A 43 -9.40 5.75 2.90
C LEU A 43 -9.06 4.26 2.87
N ILE A 44 -9.00 3.71 1.68
CA ILE A 44 -8.61 2.32 1.49
C ILE A 44 -7.39 2.29 0.59
N HIS A 45 -6.32 1.67 1.09
CA HIS A 45 -5.12 1.44 0.31
C HIS A 45 -5.14 0.00 -0.18
N VAL A 46 -4.97 -0.18 -1.48
CA VAL A 46 -4.92 -1.49 -2.11
C VAL A 46 -3.58 -1.61 -2.81
N VAL A 47 -2.90 -2.72 -2.58
CA VAL A 47 -1.63 -3.00 -3.25
C VAL A 47 -1.85 -4.09 -4.29
N VAL A 48 -1.36 -3.84 -5.49
CA VAL A 48 -1.42 -4.79 -6.59
C VAL A 48 -0.04 -4.89 -7.25
N ALA A 49 0.22 -5.99 -7.95
CA ALA A 49 1.46 -6.11 -8.72
C ALA A 49 1.53 -5.00 -9.78
N ASP A 50 2.73 -4.52 -10.07
CA ASP A 50 2.92 -3.44 -11.07
C ASP A 50 2.28 -3.78 -12.42
N LYS A 51 2.38 -5.03 -12.84
CA LYS A 51 1.79 -5.48 -14.11
C LYS A 51 0.27 -5.34 -14.16
N ASP A 52 -0.37 -5.32 -12.98
CA ASP A 52 -1.84 -5.22 -12.88
C ASP A 52 -2.33 -3.81 -12.59
N ALA A 53 -1.41 -2.86 -12.36
CA ALA A 53 -1.79 -1.52 -11.92
C ALA A 53 -2.73 -0.80 -12.90
N ALA A 54 -2.45 -0.84 -14.19
CA ALA A 54 -3.30 -0.18 -15.19
C ALA A 54 -4.68 -0.83 -15.24
N LYS A 55 -4.74 -2.15 -15.19
CA LYS A 55 -6.00 -2.90 -15.18
C LYS A 55 -6.81 -2.58 -13.93
N ALA A 56 -6.14 -2.49 -12.79
CA ALA A 56 -6.79 -2.13 -11.52
C ALA A 56 -7.37 -0.73 -11.57
N ARG A 57 -6.61 0.25 -12.07
CA ARG A 57 -7.12 1.62 -12.21
C ARG A 57 -8.36 1.70 -13.10
N ARG A 58 -8.34 0.98 -14.23
CA ARG A 58 -9.49 0.95 -15.13
C ARG A 58 -10.72 0.32 -14.47
N ALA A 59 -10.52 -0.77 -13.74
CA ALA A 59 -11.61 -1.46 -13.05
C ALA A 59 -12.25 -0.57 -11.98
N LEU A 60 -11.44 0.13 -11.21
CA LEU A 60 -11.93 1.04 -10.17
C LEU A 60 -12.68 2.22 -10.78
N LYS A 61 -12.14 2.79 -11.86
CA LYS A 61 -12.80 3.89 -12.57
C LYS A 61 -14.14 3.47 -13.15
N LYS A 62 -14.19 2.28 -13.75
CA LYS A 62 -15.43 1.73 -14.29
C LYS A 62 -16.50 1.56 -13.22
N ALA A 63 -16.09 1.20 -12.01
CA ALA A 63 -16.99 1.08 -10.87
C ALA A 63 -17.30 2.42 -10.21
N LYS A 64 -16.84 3.53 -10.79
CA LYS A 64 -17.05 4.90 -10.31
C LYS A 64 -16.44 5.14 -8.93
N LEU A 65 -15.34 4.47 -8.65
CA LEU A 65 -14.59 4.65 -7.42
C LEU A 65 -13.48 5.68 -7.65
N SER A 66 -13.27 6.54 -6.65
CA SER A 66 -12.33 7.65 -6.74
C SER A 66 -10.93 7.21 -6.30
N VAL A 67 -10.00 7.11 -7.25
CA VAL A 67 -8.60 6.83 -6.95
C VAL A 67 -7.90 8.15 -6.67
N ALA A 68 -7.60 8.43 -5.41
CA ALA A 68 -7.00 9.68 -4.98
C ALA A 68 -5.51 9.75 -5.32
N SER A 69 -4.82 8.62 -5.29
CA SER A 69 -3.42 8.56 -5.67
C SER A 69 -3.03 7.15 -6.06
N ASP A 70 -1.99 7.05 -6.88
CA ASP A 70 -1.31 5.78 -7.10
C ASP A 70 0.19 6.05 -7.03
N ARG A 71 0.93 5.11 -6.48
CA ARG A 71 2.38 5.25 -6.33
C ARG A 71 3.06 3.89 -6.25
N LYS A 72 4.32 3.87 -6.56
CA LYS A 72 5.15 2.69 -6.32
C LYS A 72 5.31 2.50 -4.82
N LEU A 73 5.10 1.29 -4.37
CA LEU A 73 5.27 0.93 -2.98
C LEU A 73 6.66 0.31 -2.79
N LEU A 74 7.41 0.83 -1.85
CA LEU A 74 8.70 0.27 -1.51
C LEU A 74 8.50 -0.88 -0.53
N GLU A 75 8.75 -2.10 -0.98
CA GLU A 75 8.61 -3.28 -0.15
C GLU A 75 9.96 -3.67 0.45
N ILE A 76 10.01 -3.74 1.76
CA ILE A 76 11.22 -4.12 2.49
C ILE A 76 10.95 -5.38 3.29
N ARG A 77 11.67 -6.43 2.96
CA ARG A 77 11.62 -7.68 3.72
C ARG A 77 12.54 -7.56 4.94
N MET A 78 12.04 -7.95 6.08
CA MET A 78 12.80 -7.85 7.32
C MET A 78 12.49 -9.01 8.25
N ALA A 79 13.40 -9.28 9.20
CA ALA A 79 13.18 -10.30 10.19
C ALA A 79 11.96 -9.94 11.05
N ASP A 80 11.09 -10.89 11.28
CA ASP A 80 9.89 -10.69 12.10
C ASP A 80 10.25 -10.92 13.58
N LYS A 81 10.80 -9.88 14.17
CA LYS A 81 11.17 -9.90 15.59
C LYS A 81 11.16 -8.47 16.15
N PRO A 82 11.05 -8.32 17.48
CA PRO A 82 11.04 -7.00 18.10
C PRO A 82 12.26 -6.17 17.69
N GLY A 83 12.03 -4.90 17.38
CA GLY A 83 13.09 -3.94 17.07
C GLY A 83 13.51 -3.86 15.61
N THR A 84 13.14 -4.81 14.76
CA THR A 84 13.55 -4.78 13.36
C THR A 84 12.93 -3.60 12.63
N LEU A 85 11.64 -3.40 12.79
CA LEU A 85 10.96 -2.24 12.16
C LEU A 85 11.54 -0.93 12.68
N ALA A 86 11.86 -0.86 13.97
CA ALA A 86 12.45 0.34 14.56
C ALA A 86 13.77 0.70 13.87
N ARG A 87 14.61 -0.27 13.56
CA ARG A 87 15.87 -0.02 12.85
C ARG A 87 15.64 0.50 11.45
N VAL A 88 14.72 -0.12 10.71
CA VAL A 88 14.39 0.32 9.35
C VAL A 88 13.81 1.73 9.36
N ALA A 89 12.83 1.97 10.23
CA ALA A 89 12.19 3.28 10.34
C ALA A 89 13.18 4.36 10.75
N SER A 90 14.11 4.04 11.66
CA SER A 90 15.14 4.99 12.08
C SER A 90 16.06 5.40 10.93
N ARG A 91 16.43 4.45 10.07
CA ARG A 91 17.25 4.76 8.90
C ARG A 91 16.51 5.67 7.94
N LEU A 92 15.22 5.41 7.71
CA LEU A 92 14.40 6.28 6.86
C LEU A 92 14.33 7.69 7.46
N GLY A 93 14.09 7.80 8.76
CA GLY A 93 14.04 9.08 9.44
C GLY A 93 15.35 9.85 9.38
N LYS A 94 16.48 9.19 9.60
CA LYS A 94 17.80 9.81 9.50
C LYS A 94 18.09 10.29 8.08
N GLY A 95 17.60 9.57 7.08
CA GLY A 95 17.71 9.95 5.67
C GLY A 95 16.69 10.99 5.25
N ARG A 96 15.89 11.51 6.18
CA ARG A 96 14.83 12.50 5.94
C ARG A 96 13.81 12.03 4.93
N VAL A 97 13.48 10.74 4.98
CA VAL A 97 12.44 10.15 4.15
C VAL A 97 11.14 10.15 4.93
N ASN A 98 10.15 10.89 4.42
CA ASN A 98 8.83 10.86 5.02
C ASN A 98 8.07 9.62 4.54
N VAL A 99 7.44 8.92 5.46
CA VAL A 99 6.62 7.75 5.16
C VAL A 99 5.17 8.17 5.23
N ASP A 100 4.49 8.17 4.09
CA ASP A 100 3.07 8.56 4.02
C ASP A 100 2.15 7.42 4.39
N SER A 101 2.57 6.19 4.12
CA SER A 101 1.82 4.99 4.50
C SER A 101 2.80 3.86 4.77
N ALA A 102 2.42 2.97 5.66
CA ALA A 102 3.21 1.78 5.98
C ALA A 102 2.27 0.69 6.46
N TYR A 103 2.44 -0.51 5.94
CA TYR A 103 1.64 -1.64 6.36
C TYR A 103 2.25 -2.96 5.94
N LEU A 104 1.78 -3.99 6.58
CA LEU A 104 2.21 -5.34 6.30
C LEU A 104 1.68 -5.78 4.94
N VAL A 105 2.55 -6.26 4.09
CA VAL A 105 2.19 -6.75 2.76
C VAL A 105 2.14 -8.28 2.74
N THR A 106 3.21 -8.91 3.24
CA THR A 106 3.24 -10.37 3.36
C THR A 106 3.95 -10.77 4.65
N THR A 107 3.60 -11.96 5.13
CA THR A 107 4.29 -12.59 6.25
C THR A 107 4.78 -13.96 5.82
N GLY A 108 5.96 -14.35 6.29
CA GLY A 108 6.51 -15.67 6.09
C GLY A 108 7.06 -16.18 7.40
N LYS A 109 7.72 -17.33 7.37
CA LYS A 109 8.41 -17.81 8.56
C LYS A 109 9.57 -16.87 8.87
N ARG A 110 9.56 -16.32 10.09
CA ARG A 110 10.64 -15.47 10.61
C ARG A 110 10.89 -14.18 9.81
N SER A 111 10.04 -13.87 8.84
CA SER A 111 10.19 -12.62 8.09
C SER A 111 8.85 -12.00 7.75
N SER A 112 8.88 -10.69 7.60
CA SER A 112 7.72 -9.90 7.17
C SER A 112 8.18 -8.94 6.09
N THR A 113 7.27 -8.62 5.18
CA THR A 113 7.51 -7.57 4.20
C THR A 113 6.60 -6.40 4.52
N ILE A 114 7.20 -5.25 4.77
CA ILE A 114 6.48 -4.01 5.02
C ILE A 114 6.54 -3.17 3.75
N GLY A 115 5.38 -2.67 3.34
CA GLY A 115 5.30 -1.73 2.23
C GLY A 115 5.30 -0.32 2.75
N PHE A 116 6.18 0.52 2.20
CA PHE A 116 6.29 1.93 2.56
C PHE A 116 5.87 2.78 1.38
N GLY A 117 4.84 3.60 1.57
CA GLY A 117 4.45 4.61 0.60
C GLY A 117 5.28 5.86 0.82
N VAL A 118 6.22 6.12 -0.08
CA VAL A 118 7.14 7.26 0.01
C VAL A 118 7.12 8.01 -1.31
N LYS A 119 7.39 9.32 -1.26
CA LYS A 119 7.43 10.13 -2.47
C LYS A 119 8.67 9.84 -3.31
N ASP A 120 9.80 9.60 -2.66
CA ASP A 120 11.08 9.40 -3.32
C ASP A 120 11.65 8.04 -2.93
N ALA A 121 11.34 7.03 -3.74
CA ALA A 121 11.79 5.67 -3.51
C ALA A 121 13.31 5.54 -3.61
N ARG A 122 13.96 6.35 -4.47
CA ARG A 122 15.40 6.32 -4.64
C ARG A 122 16.10 6.80 -3.37
N LYS A 123 15.61 7.90 -2.80
CA LYS A 123 16.12 8.43 -1.52
C LYS A 123 15.93 7.43 -0.40
N ALA A 124 14.78 6.78 -0.36
CA ALA A 124 14.48 5.77 0.65
C ALA A 124 15.43 4.57 0.54
N LYS A 125 15.67 4.07 -0.67
CA LYS A 125 16.60 2.97 -0.89
C LYS A 125 18.01 3.35 -0.43
N LYS A 126 18.45 4.55 -0.74
CA LYS A 126 19.76 5.05 -0.33
C LYS A 126 19.87 5.09 1.19
N ALA A 127 18.84 5.58 1.87
CA ALA A 127 18.81 5.64 3.33
C ALA A 127 18.92 4.26 3.96
N LEU A 128 18.41 3.22 3.27
CA LEU A 128 18.47 1.84 3.74
C LEU A 128 19.72 1.08 3.28
N GLY A 129 20.62 1.77 2.57
CA GLY A 129 21.85 1.14 2.09
C GLY A 129 21.63 0.26 0.86
N ARG A 130 20.67 0.59 0.06
CA ARG A 130 20.29 -0.22 -1.11
C ARG A 130 20.40 0.52 -2.44
#